data_8978718c38c7fac0a8de73ac87dd2f9a
#
_entry.id   8978718c38c7fac0a8de73ac87dd2f9a
#
_cell.length_a   1.000
_cell.length_b   1.000
_cell.length_c   1.000
_cell.angle_alpha   90.00
_cell.angle_beta   90.00
_cell.angle_gamma   90.00
#
_symmetry.space_group_name_H-M   'P 1'
#
loop_
_entity.id
_entity.type
_entity.pdbx_description
1 polymer ?
#
loop_
_entity_poly.entity_id
_entity_poly.type
_entity_poly.pdbx_seq_one_letter_code
_entity_poly.pdbx_strand_id
1 'polypeptide(L)'
;MVLALPMDTDDSWIMVKNRSRGWEFPGGHLETGELPEEAALRELYEETGILGTAKAVEGDLIPGGYVVLVRVEREVSPDPWISSDDSIEEVGWCLQIPESSAWGREEVQSVIDHDWSTSSSLES
;
A
#
# COMPACT_ATOMS: atom_id res chain seq x y z
N MET A 1 4.48 -1.08 5.01
CA MET A 1 4.12 -0.68 3.64
C MET A 1 3.03 -1.59 3.08
N VAL A 2 2.07 -1.01 2.41
CA VAL A 2 0.92 -1.73 1.89
C VAL A 2 0.86 -1.63 0.37
N LEU A 3 0.84 -2.78 -0.32
CA LEU A 3 0.49 -2.84 -1.73
C LEU A 3 -0.99 -3.22 -1.81
N ALA A 4 -1.85 -2.23 -1.98
CA ALA A 4 -3.31 -2.42 -2.03
C ALA A 4 -3.78 -2.49 -3.48
N LEU A 5 -4.31 -3.65 -3.87
CA LEU A 5 -4.77 -3.95 -5.22
C LEU A 5 -6.27 -4.22 -5.24
N PRO A 6 -6.96 -3.95 -6.35
CA PRO A 6 -8.36 -4.37 -6.49
C PRO A 6 -8.49 -5.89 -6.50
N MET A 7 -9.69 -6.39 -6.34
CA MET A 7 -9.91 -7.85 -6.21
C MET A 7 -9.56 -8.65 -7.47
N ASP A 8 -9.67 -8.05 -8.64
CA ASP A 8 -9.66 -8.75 -9.92
C ASP A 8 -8.53 -8.38 -10.89
N THR A 9 -7.64 -7.46 -10.51
CA THR A 9 -6.55 -7.04 -11.38
C THR A 9 -5.33 -6.61 -10.58
N ASP A 10 -4.14 -6.71 -11.17
CA ASP A 10 -2.89 -6.24 -10.59
C ASP A 10 -2.38 -4.96 -11.26
N ASP A 11 -3.18 -4.36 -12.14
CA ASP A 11 -2.76 -3.22 -12.96
C ASP A 11 -2.86 -1.87 -12.26
N SER A 12 -3.49 -1.83 -11.10
CA SER A 12 -3.71 -0.60 -10.35
C SER A 12 -3.38 -0.81 -8.89
N TRP A 13 -2.87 0.21 -8.25
CA TRP A 13 -2.58 0.17 -6.80
C TRP A 13 -2.92 1.50 -6.16
N ILE A 14 -3.13 1.50 -4.84
CA ILE A 14 -3.46 2.70 -4.09
C ILE A 14 -2.19 3.38 -3.60
N MET A 15 -2.10 4.69 -3.78
CA MET A 15 -1.07 5.51 -3.16
C MET A 15 -1.71 6.67 -2.40
N VAL A 16 -0.97 7.20 -1.44
CA VAL A 16 -1.37 8.36 -0.66
C VAL A 16 -0.37 9.47 -0.92
N LYS A 17 -0.85 10.70 -0.99
CA LYS A 17 0.02 11.87 -1.16
C LYS A 17 0.29 12.48 0.20
N ASN A 18 1.48 12.23 0.73
CA ASN A 18 1.94 12.84 1.97
C ASN A 18 2.25 14.31 1.72
N ARG A 19 1.78 15.20 2.58
CA ARG A 19 1.94 16.66 2.40
C ARG A 19 3.40 17.10 2.35
N SER A 20 4.29 16.37 3.01
CA SER A 20 5.71 16.70 3.08
C SER A 20 6.55 15.94 2.04
N ARG A 21 6.20 14.70 1.74
CA ARG A 21 7.04 13.79 0.96
C ARG A 21 6.55 13.49 -0.45
N GLY A 22 5.27 13.70 -0.73
CA GLY A 22 4.66 13.34 -2.01
C GLY A 22 4.00 11.98 -2.00
N TRP A 23 3.86 11.37 -3.17
CA TRP A 23 3.15 10.10 -3.32
C TRP A 23 3.96 8.92 -2.80
N GLU A 24 3.32 8.08 -2.00
CA GLU A 24 3.92 6.89 -1.41
C GLU A 24 2.87 5.79 -1.21
N PHE A 25 3.33 4.55 -1.01
CA PHE A 25 2.44 3.49 -0.59
C PHE A 25 1.90 3.78 0.82
N PRO A 26 0.65 3.40 1.12
CA PRO A 26 0.16 3.48 2.49
C PRO A 26 1.05 2.68 3.44
N GLY A 27 1.14 3.10 4.68
CA GLY A 27 1.90 2.36 5.68
C GLY A 27 2.41 3.23 6.79
N GLY A 28 3.05 2.59 7.74
CA GLY A 28 3.64 3.21 8.92
C GLY A 28 4.42 2.17 9.70
N HIS A 29 4.70 2.48 10.95
CA HIS A 29 5.45 1.60 11.82
C HIS A 29 4.56 0.60 12.53
N LEU A 30 5.12 -0.58 12.84
CA LEU A 30 4.47 -1.55 13.70
C LEU A 30 4.32 -0.99 15.10
N GLU A 31 3.15 -1.19 15.70
CA GLU A 31 2.94 -0.92 17.11
C GLU A 31 3.35 -2.15 17.93
N THR A 32 3.64 -1.96 19.20
CA THR A 32 4.08 -3.05 20.10
C THR A 32 3.06 -4.20 20.09
N GLY A 33 3.53 -5.40 19.76
CA GLY A 33 2.70 -6.60 19.72
C GLY A 33 1.89 -6.78 18.45
N GLU A 34 2.01 -5.86 17.51
CA GLU A 34 1.28 -5.90 16.25
C GLU A 34 2.02 -6.73 15.21
N LEU A 35 1.29 -7.58 14.48
CA LEU A 35 1.84 -8.31 13.34
C LEU A 35 1.88 -7.39 12.11
N PRO A 36 2.79 -7.65 11.13
CA PRO A 36 2.85 -6.84 9.91
C PRO A 36 1.52 -6.69 9.18
N GLU A 37 0.75 -7.78 9.04
CA GLU A 37 -0.56 -7.74 8.40
C GLU A 37 -1.58 -6.92 9.17
N GLU A 38 -1.51 -6.93 10.48
CA GLU A 38 -2.39 -6.11 11.33
C GLU A 38 -2.07 -4.63 11.15
N ALA A 39 -0.78 -4.29 11.17
CA ALA A 39 -0.31 -2.93 10.95
C ALA A 39 -0.73 -2.42 9.57
N ALA A 40 -0.56 -3.27 8.54
CA ALA A 40 -0.91 -2.91 7.17
C ALA A 40 -2.39 -2.57 7.03
N LEU A 41 -3.26 -3.40 7.59
CA LEU A 41 -4.72 -3.17 7.53
C LEU A 41 -5.13 -1.93 8.31
N ARG A 42 -4.52 -1.71 9.47
CA ARG A 42 -4.77 -0.52 10.29
C ARG A 42 -4.34 0.76 9.57
N GLU A 43 -3.11 0.79 9.05
CA GLU A 43 -2.57 1.95 8.34
C GLU A 43 -3.35 2.24 7.06
N LEU A 44 -3.73 1.20 6.32
CA LEU A 44 -4.54 1.37 5.13
C LEU A 44 -5.86 2.06 5.46
N TYR A 45 -6.54 1.60 6.50
CA TYR A 45 -7.80 2.21 6.92
C TYR A 45 -7.62 3.65 7.42
N GLU A 46 -6.60 3.89 8.25
CA GLU A 46 -6.34 5.24 8.78
C GLU A 46 -6.03 6.25 7.67
N GLU A 47 -5.26 5.84 6.67
CA GLU A 47 -4.81 6.75 5.61
C GLU A 47 -5.78 6.85 4.43
N THR A 48 -6.52 5.80 4.12
CA THR A 48 -7.36 5.75 2.92
C THR A 48 -8.86 5.61 3.22
N GLY A 49 -9.23 5.18 4.41
CA GLY A 49 -10.61 4.84 4.75
C GLY A 49 -11.08 3.51 4.20
N ILE A 50 -10.19 2.71 3.63
CA ILE A 50 -10.54 1.44 2.97
C ILE A 50 -10.21 0.27 3.87
N LEU A 51 -11.14 -0.68 3.95
CA LEU A 51 -10.91 -1.99 4.57
C LEU A 51 -10.52 -2.98 3.50
N GLY A 52 -9.54 -3.82 3.81
CA GLY A 52 -9.05 -4.81 2.86
C GLY A 52 -8.78 -6.16 3.52
N THR A 53 -8.33 -7.12 2.71
CA THR A 53 -7.93 -8.44 3.17
C THR A 53 -6.46 -8.64 2.87
N ALA A 54 -5.66 -8.91 3.89
CA ALA A 54 -4.24 -9.17 3.73
C ALA A 54 -4.04 -10.58 3.14
N LYS A 55 -3.22 -10.68 2.09
CA LYS A 55 -3.02 -11.93 1.34
C LYS A 55 -1.63 -12.52 1.49
N ALA A 56 -0.61 -11.68 1.64
CA ALA A 56 0.77 -12.14 1.73
C ALA A 56 1.65 -11.08 2.38
N VAL A 57 2.76 -11.52 2.95
CA VAL A 57 3.76 -10.63 3.57
C VAL A 57 5.13 -10.96 2.98
N GLU A 58 5.89 -9.93 2.67
CA GLU A 58 7.28 -10.05 2.21
C GLU A 58 8.18 -9.17 3.07
N GLY A 59 9.18 -9.77 3.69
CA GLY A 59 10.10 -9.07 4.60
C GLY A 59 11.42 -8.65 3.97
N ASP A 60 11.72 -9.11 2.76
CA ASP A 60 13.02 -8.90 2.11
C ASP A 60 12.99 -7.91 0.96
N LEU A 61 11.84 -7.34 0.66
CA LEU A 61 11.66 -6.49 -0.52
C LEU A 61 12.22 -5.07 -0.31
N ILE A 62 12.13 -4.58 0.92
CA ILE A 62 12.67 -3.27 1.30
C ILE A 62 13.51 -3.40 2.57
N PRO A 63 14.59 -2.60 2.70
CA PRO A 63 15.43 -2.64 3.91
C PRO A 63 14.64 -2.22 5.16
N GLY A 64 14.69 -3.06 6.19
CA GLY A 64 14.15 -2.73 7.51
C GLY A 64 12.65 -2.69 7.63
N GLY A 65 11.91 -3.23 6.66
CA GLY A 65 10.45 -3.18 6.71
C GLY A 65 9.78 -4.34 6.01
N TYR A 66 8.46 -4.33 6.05
CA TYR A 66 7.62 -5.34 5.41
C TYR A 66 6.76 -4.70 4.35
N VAL A 67 6.45 -5.49 3.31
CA VAL A 67 5.42 -5.14 2.34
C VAL A 67 4.30 -6.17 2.49
N VAL A 68 3.08 -5.71 2.65
CA VAL A 68 1.91 -6.58 2.79
C VAL A 68 1.02 -6.39 1.56
N LEU A 69 0.72 -7.49 0.89
CA LEU A 69 -0.22 -7.49 -0.23
C LEU A 69 -1.65 -7.54 0.33
N VAL A 70 -2.46 -6.55 -0.03
CA VAL A 70 -3.84 -6.43 0.43
C VAL A 70 -4.76 -6.32 -0.78
N ARG A 71 -5.84 -7.08 -0.79
CA ARG A 71 -6.90 -6.95 -1.80
C ARG A 71 -8.06 -6.13 -1.21
N VAL A 72 -8.58 -5.21 -2.00
CA VAL A 72 -9.68 -4.34 -1.59
C VAL A 72 -10.83 -4.43 -2.59
N GLU A 73 -12.06 -4.32 -2.09
CA GLU A 73 -13.26 -4.42 -2.92
C GLU A 73 -13.67 -3.09 -3.58
N ARG A 74 -12.90 -2.04 -3.35
CA ARG A 74 -13.19 -0.72 -3.92
C ARG A 74 -12.91 -0.72 -5.41
N GLU A 75 -13.84 -0.16 -6.20
CA GLU A 75 -13.66 -0.01 -7.63
C GLU A 75 -12.57 1.01 -7.95
N VAL A 76 -11.77 0.70 -8.98
CA VAL A 76 -10.76 1.63 -9.48
C VAL A 76 -11.47 2.81 -10.14
N SER A 77 -11.07 4.01 -9.76
CA SER A 77 -11.62 5.26 -10.28
C SER A 77 -10.49 6.24 -10.56
N PRO A 78 -10.60 7.09 -11.58
CA PRO A 78 -9.61 8.15 -11.81
C PRO A 78 -9.71 9.28 -10.80
N ASP A 79 -10.78 9.34 -10.03
CA ASP A 79 -11.02 10.43 -9.07
C ASP A 79 -10.35 10.16 -7.73
N PRO A 80 -9.44 11.04 -7.27
CA PRO A 80 -8.87 10.91 -5.94
C PRO A 80 -9.90 11.26 -4.87
N TRP A 81 -9.60 10.88 -3.63
CA TRP A 81 -10.45 11.23 -2.49
C TRP A 81 -9.61 11.74 -1.32
N ILE A 82 -10.29 12.34 -0.36
CA ILE A 82 -9.66 12.97 0.79
C ILE A 82 -9.48 11.96 1.91
N SER A 83 -8.29 11.98 2.53
CA SER A 83 -8.02 11.18 3.73
C SER A 83 -8.50 11.92 4.98
N SER A 84 -8.86 11.16 6.02
CA SER A 84 -9.10 11.71 7.34
C SER A 84 -7.81 11.94 8.13
N ASP A 85 -6.68 11.44 7.63
CA ASP A 85 -5.36 11.68 8.21
C ASP A 85 -4.82 13.02 7.70
N ASP A 86 -4.55 13.95 8.61
CA ASP A 86 -4.11 15.30 8.25
C ASP A 86 -2.76 15.35 7.53
N SER A 87 -1.92 14.33 7.66
CA SER A 87 -0.65 14.25 6.96
C SER A 87 -0.79 13.86 5.50
N ILE A 88 -1.97 13.36 5.10
CA ILE A 88 -2.27 12.88 3.76
C ILE A 88 -3.16 13.89 3.04
N GLU A 89 -2.66 14.42 1.92
CA GLU A 89 -3.39 15.41 1.11
C GLU A 89 -4.45 14.77 0.24
N GLU A 90 -4.12 13.65 -0.42
CA GLU A 90 -5.00 12.93 -1.32
C GLU A 90 -4.70 11.44 -1.28
N VAL A 91 -5.70 10.64 -1.66
CA VAL A 91 -5.58 9.20 -1.90
C VAL A 91 -6.05 8.93 -3.32
N GLY A 92 -5.38 8.03 -4.01
CA GLY A 92 -5.81 7.69 -5.37
C GLY A 92 -5.32 6.35 -5.86
N TRP A 93 -6.00 5.85 -6.89
CA TRP A 93 -5.55 4.70 -7.66
C TRP A 93 -4.50 5.16 -8.65
N CYS A 94 -3.42 4.39 -8.78
CA CYS A 94 -2.34 4.67 -9.72
C CYS A 94 -2.23 3.55 -10.74
N LEU A 95 -1.97 3.91 -11.99
CA LEU A 95 -1.65 2.99 -13.08
C LEU A 95 -0.19 3.16 -13.50
N GLN A 96 0.44 4.23 -13.06
CA GLN A 96 1.83 4.56 -13.33
C GLN A 96 2.43 5.17 -12.08
N ILE A 97 3.75 5.07 -11.96
CA ILE A 97 4.47 5.66 -10.83
C ILE A 97 4.41 7.19 -10.93
N PRO A 98 3.89 7.89 -9.91
CA PRO A 98 3.83 9.36 -9.94
C PRO A 98 5.23 9.97 -10.00
N GLU A 99 5.35 11.10 -10.69
CA GLU A 99 6.63 11.84 -10.79
C GLU A 99 7.11 12.36 -9.45
N SER A 100 6.18 12.77 -8.58
CA SER A 100 6.49 13.29 -7.25
C SER A 100 6.42 12.22 -6.17
N SER A 101 6.92 11.02 -6.50
CA SER A 101 7.00 9.92 -5.55
C SER A 101 8.01 10.22 -4.45
N ALA A 102 7.66 9.89 -3.20
CA ALA A 102 8.54 10.03 -2.04
C ALA A 102 9.73 9.08 -2.10
N TRP A 103 9.65 8.04 -2.91
CA TRP A 103 10.66 7.00 -3.05
C TRP A 103 11.23 6.96 -4.44
N GLY A 104 12.40 6.35 -4.58
CA GLY A 104 12.99 6.13 -5.88
C GLY A 104 12.08 5.28 -6.76
N ARG A 105 12.07 5.59 -8.05
CA ARG A 105 11.24 4.89 -9.03
C ARG A 105 11.51 3.39 -9.05
N GLU A 106 12.79 3.00 -8.89
CA GLU A 106 13.19 1.59 -8.87
C GLU A 106 12.63 0.85 -7.67
N GLU A 107 12.58 1.50 -6.50
CA GLU A 107 12.01 0.90 -5.29
C GLU A 107 10.52 0.65 -5.44
N VAL A 108 9.79 1.63 -5.98
CA VAL A 108 8.37 1.50 -6.24
C VAL A 108 8.12 0.37 -7.25
N GLN A 109 8.90 0.35 -8.32
CA GLN A 109 8.77 -0.67 -9.37
C GLN A 109 9.02 -2.07 -8.82
N SER A 110 10.00 -2.23 -7.93
CA SER A 110 10.31 -3.53 -7.33
C SER A 110 9.16 -4.09 -6.50
N VAL A 111 8.40 -3.22 -5.83
CA VAL A 111 7.21 -3.61 -5.08
C VAL A 111 6.10 -4.05 -6.02
N ILE A 112 5.85 -3.26 -7.07
CA ILE A 112 4.78 -3.54 -8.04
C ILE A 112 5.05 -4.83 -8.80
N ASP A 113 6.31 -5.08 -9.18
CA ASP A 113 6.72 -6.22 -10.00
C ASP A 113 7.03 -7.48 -9.19
N HIS A 114 6.96 -7.42 -7.87
CA HIS A 114 7.28 -8.56 -7.02
C HIS A 114 6.39 -9.78 -7.33
N ASP A 115 7.01 -10.95 -7.40
CA ASP A 115 6.30 -12.21 -7.57
C ASP A 115 5.82 -12.72 -6.21
N TRP A 116 4.56 -12.46 -5.90
CA TRP A 116 3.96 -12.78 -4.60
C TRP A 116 3.74 -14.28 -4.39
N SER A 117 3.92 -15.11 -5.42
CA SER A 117 3.80 -16.56 -5.27
C SER A 117 4.89 -17.14 -4.38
N THR A 118 6.02 -16.44 -4.22
CA THR A 118 7.14 -16.87 -3.39
C THR A 118 7.12 -16.28 -1.98
N SER A 119 6.19 -15.40 -1.70
CA SER A 119 6.08 -14.73 -0.39
C SER A 119 5.25 -15.55 0.59
N SER A 120 5.33 -15.19 1.88
CA SER A 120 4.57 -15.87 2.93
C SER A 120 3.07 -15.59 2.76
N SER A 121 2.31 -16.64 2.45
CA SER A 121 0.87 -16.54 2.27
C SER A 121 0.17 -16.43 3.63
N LEU A 122 -0.83 -15.55 3.69
CA LEU A 122 -1.72 -15.39 4.85
C LEU A 122 -3.05 -16.10 4.66
N GLU A 123 -3.21 -16.77 3.53
CA GLU A 123 -4.41 -17.58 3.25
C GLU A 123 -4.28 -18.94 3.91
N SER A 124 -5.36 -19.37 4.53
CA SER A 124 -5.45 -20.67 5.16
C SER A 124 -5.96 -21.74 4.17
#